data_96a8b7eb1067a18f4b160ebd4f996ac6
#
_entry.id   96a8b7eb1067a18f4b160ebd4f996ac6
#
_cell.length_a   1.000
_cell.length_b   1.000
_cell.length_c   1.000
_cell.angle_alpha   90.00
_cell.angle_beta   90.00
_cell.angle_gamma   90.00
#
_symmetry.space_group_name_H-M   'P 1'
#
loop_
_entity.id
_entity.type
_entity.pdbx_description
1 polymer ?
#
loop_
_entity_poly.entity_id
_entity_poly.type
_entity_poly.pdbx_seq_one_letter_code
_entity_poly.pdbx_strand_id
1 'polypeptide(L)'
;IDRAIREEHGNDAECPWACSVIRLQTDVINCVSLDKLFRMSSRPLASARARRLISLHVSGCRDKAIGFGRDLASSMANLPMLREFSAVGTNLGKAFITRFAHVAYSVRKLEILKLSANKMAEDNDACEALMNAIENLQSVKVLDLSQNYLGERGVRAVCEGMIKRRRRPIDQFGKRPEALKVLNISHDSIGNNGAFALASMFKAFPDEVSEKLDVSFNGIFEQGATALAEAMCSQTPDMPSLRTFRRDLDFRCNSIGFEGACMLAKCLDGTRSMNLSNNAIKDAGLKMLAKHLKTNFTVTHFDARGNDITSDGAFYLADCLSENSTLLEISLDSNRLDNRAAIDLAENLSSNR
;
A
#
# COMPACT_ATOMS: atom_id res chain seq x y z
N ILE A 1 -20.35 -24.64 -5.17
CA ILE A 1 -19.13 -24.51 -4.33
C ILE A 1 -18.28 -25.77 -4.51
N ASP A 2 -18.80 -26.95 -4.25
CA ASP A 2 -18.09 -28.22 -4.47
C ASP A 2 -17.59 -28.39 -5.92
N ARG A 3 -18.33 -27.86 -6.89
CA ARG A 3 -17.96 -27.91 -8.30
C ARG A 3 -16.85 -26.90 -8.64
N ALA A 4 -16.92 -25.69 -8.14
CA ALA A 4 -15.88 -24.67 -8.35
C ALA A 4 -14.53 -25.06 -7.69
N ILE A 5 -14.57 -25.72 -6.53
CA ILE A 5 -13.37 -26.23 -5.86
C ILE A 5 -12.76 -27.42 -6.63
N ARG A 6 -13.59 -28.26 -7.26
CA ARG A 6 -13.13 -29.41 -8.06
C ARG A 6 -12.52 -29.01 -9.41
N GLU A 7 -13.02 -27.94 -10.03
CA GLU A 7 -12.53 -27.45 -11.32
C GLU A 7 -11.12 -26.83 -11.23
N GLU A 8 -10.71 -26.30 -10.06
CA GLU A 8 -9.35 -25.73 -9.86
C GLU A 8 -8.29 -26.78 -9.44
N HIS A 9 -8.66 -27.92 -8.85
CA HIS A 9 -7.71 -28.85 -8.25
C HIS A 9 -7.60 -30.22 -8.91
N GLY A 10 -8.22 -30.43 -10.06
CA GLY A 10 -8.18 -31.74 -10.74
C GLY A 10 -8.88 -32.87 -9.99
N ASN A 11 -8.97 -34.02 -10.65
CA ASN A 11 -9.73 -35.18 -10.19
C ASN A 11 -9.03 -36.03 -9.07
N ASP A 12 -8.07 -35.47 -8.33
CA ASP A 12 -7.46 -36.19 -7.21
C ASP A 12 -8.43 -36.24 -6.03
N ALA A 13 -9.12 -37.34 -5.96
CA ALA A 13 -10.27 -37.61 -5.08
C ALA A 13 -9.90 -37.79 -3.59
N GLU A 14 -8.72 -37.45 -3.16
CA GLU A 14 -8.30 -37.51 -1.76
C GLU A 14 -8.36 -36.16 -1.04
N CYS A 15 -9.50 -35.92 -0.41
CA CYS A 15 -9.71 -34.90 0.61
C CYS A 15 -9.74 -33.41 0.14
N PRO A 16 -10.86 -32.90 -0.39
CA PRO A 16 -11.01 -31.47 -0.74
C PRO A 16 -10.87 -30.51 0.46
N TRP A 17 -10.65 -31.02 1.64
CA TRP A 17 -10.68 -30.29 2.91
C TRP A 17 -9.29 -30.03 3.53
N ALA A 18 -8.24 -30.39 2.85
CA ALA A 18 -6.87 -30.08 3.28
C ALA A 18 -6.38 -28.71 2.81
N CYS A 19 -7.19 -27.94 2.05
CA CYS A 19 -6.81 -26.64 1.51
C CYS A 19 -6.58 -25.61 2.61
N SER A 20 -5.37 -25.10 2.69
CA SER A 20 -5.02 -23.92 3.49
C SER A 20 -5.37 -22.60 2.77
N VAL A 21 -5.73 -22.67 1.49
CA VAL A 21 -6.04 -21.54 0.62
C VAL A 21 -7.40 -21.76 -0.04
N ILE A 22 -8.30 -20.79 0.08
CA ILE A 22 -9.57 -20.75 -0.65
C ILE A 22 -9.58 -19.52 -1.56
N ARG A 23 -9.76 -19.75 -2.86
CA ARG A 23 -10.03 -18.72 -3.84
C ARG A 23 -11.46 -18.84 -4.31
N LEU A 24 -12.24 -17.78 -4.10
CA LEU A 24 -13.63 -17.71 -4.51
C LEU A 24 -13.77 -16.67 -5.61
N GLN A 25 -13.96 -17.12 -6.85
CA GLN A 25 -14.35 -16.24 -7.95
C GLN A 25 -15.87 -16.32 -8.08
N THR A 26 -16.56 -15.20 -7.81
CA THR A 26 -17.99 -15.28 -7.59
C THR A 26 -18.78 -14.36 -8.50
N ASP A 27 -19.14 -14.88 -9.66
CA ASP A 27 -20.36 -14.39 -10.34
C ASP A 27 -21.65 -15.04 -9.77
N VAL A 28 -21.52 -16.05 -8.89
CA VAL A 28 -22.62 -16.95 -8.51
C VAL A 28 -22.74 -17.21 -6.99
N ILE A 29 -21.83 -16.77 -6.13
CA ILE A 29 -21.93 -17.03 -4.69
C ILE A 29 -22.82 -15.99 -4.02
N ASN A 30 -24.01 -16.38 -3.60
CA ASN A 30 -24.86 -15.57 -2.75
C ASN A 30 -24.44 -15.67 -1.27
N CYS A 31 -24.81 -14.69 -0.45
CA CYS A 31 -24.46 -14.60 0.97
C CYS A 31 -24.80 -15.86 1.78
N VAL A 32 -25.88 -16.55 1.41
CA VAL A 32 -26.33 -17.77 2.07
C VAL A 32 -25.32 -18.91 1.90
N SER A 33 -24.57 -18.92 0.79
CA SER A 33 -23.59 -19.96 0.52
C SER A 33 -22.30 -19.75 1.32
N LEU A 34 -21.83 -18.50 1.50
CA LEU A 34 -20.70 -18.21 2.36
C LEU A 34 -21.02 -18.42 3.83
N ASP A 35 -22.22 -18.01 4.27
CA ASP A 35 -22.68 -18.29 5.62
C ASP A 35 -22.74 -19.78 5.91
N LYS A 36 -23.24 -20.60 4.97
CA LYS A 36 -23.18 -22.06 5.09
C LYS A 36 -21.75 -22.60 5.11
N LEU A 37 -20.83 -22.04 4.33
CA LEU A 37 -19.44 -22.46 4.33
C LEU A 37 -18.77 -22.19 5.69
N PHE A 38 -19.08 -21.06 6.33
CA PHE A 38 -18.45 -20.64 7.58
C PHE A 38 -19.27 -20.92 8.84
N ARG A 39 -20.62 -21.03 8.73
CA ARG A 39 -21.52 -21.43 9.83
C ARG A 39 -21.74 -22.95 9.90
N MET A 40 -21.08 -23.79 9.18
CA MET A 40 -21.14 -25.22 9.41
C MET A 40 -20.71 -25.60 10.84
N SER A 41 -20.93 -24.68 11.76
CA SER A 41 -20.65 -24.75 13.20
C SER A 41 -21.51 -25.77 13.95
N SER A 42 -22.59 -26.25 13.36
CA SER A 42 -23.37 -27.33 13.95
C SER A 42 -22.77 -28.73 13.75
N ARG A 43 -21.71 -28.85 12.94
CA ARG A 43 -20.93 -30.10 12.80
C ARG A 43 -19.52 -29.92 13.31
N PRO A 44 -19.07 -30.59 14.37
CA PRO A 44 -17.74 -30.38 15.01
C PRO A 44 -16.56 -30.48 14.05
N LEU A 45 -16.65 -31.28 13.01
CA LEU A 45 -15.60 -31.46 12.00
C LEU A 45 -15.43 -30.28 11.04
N ALA A 46 -16.50 -29.59 10.70
CA ALA A 46 -16.44 -28.43 9.79
C ALA A 46 -15.85 -27.19 10.47
N SER A 47 -16.18 -26.95 11.74
CA SER A 47 -15.58 -25.85 12.53
C SER A 47 -14.08 -26.05 12.77
N ALA A 48 -13.62 -27.28 12.95
CA ALA A 48 -12.21 -27.60 13.11
C ALA A 48 -11.40 -27.36 11.83
N ARG A 49 -12.02 -27.48 10.67
CA ARG A 49 -11.37 -27.26 9.35
C ARG A 49 -11.30 -25.77 8.97
N ALA A 50 -12.37 -25.03 9.16
CA ALA A 50 -12.37 -23.58 8.94
C ALA A 50 -11.29 -22.89 9.81
N ARG A 51 -11.03 -23.41 11.00
CA ARG A 51 -9.97 -22.91 11.91
C ARG A 51 -8.55 -23.07 11.37
N ARG A 52 -8.32 -23.85 10.30
CA ARG A 52 -7.00 -24.04 9.66
C ARG A 52 -6.79 -23.16 8.43
N LEU A 53 -7.81 -22.40 8.00
CA LEU A 53 -7.70 -21.56 6.83
C LEU A 53 -6.64 -20.45 7.06
N ILE A 54 -5.67 -20.37 6.12
CA ILE A 54 -4.56 -19.44 6.17
C ILE A 54 -4.80 -18.28 5.22
N SER A 55 -5.37 -18.51 4.04
CA SER A 55 -5.60 -17.49 3.03
C SER A 55 -7.01 -17.59 2.45
N LEU A 56 -7.68 -16.44 2.33
CA LEU A 56 -9.01 -16.31 1.75
C LEU A 56 -9.01 -15.18 0.73
N HIS A 57 -9.25 -15.54 -0.52
CA HIS A 57 -9.40 -14.58 -1.62
C HIS A 57 -10.83 -14.58 -2.14
N VAL A 58 -11.42 -13.39 -2.28
CA VAL A 58 -12.77 -13.18 -2.81
C VAL A 58 -12.68 -12.17 -3.95
N SER A 59 -13.19 -12.52 -5.12
CA SER A 59 -13.20 -11.63 -6.29
C SER A 59 -14.49 -11.79 -7.09
N GLY A 60 -14.82 -10.82 -7.95
CA GLY A 60 -15.91 -10.93 -8.93
C GLY A 60 -17.32 -10.80 -8.37
N CYS A 61 -17.50 -10.41 -7.12
CA CYS A 61 -18.85 -10.19 -6.53
C CYS A 61 -19.49 -8.94 -7.11
N ARG A 62 -20.13 -9.05 -8.27
CA ARG A 62 -20.87 -7.96 -8.89
C ARG A 62 -22.28 -7.80 -8.35
N ASP A 63 -22.86 -8.85 -7.81
CA ASP A 63 -24.22 -8.84 -7.28
C ASP A 63 -24.31 -8.22 -5.89
N LYS A 64 -25.23 -7.26 -5.77
CA LYS A 64 -25.53 -6.50 -4.57
C LYS A 64 -26.38 -7.35 -3.59
N ALA A 65 -25.90 -8.52 -3.20
CA ALA A 65 -26.59 -9.24 -2.13
C ALA A 65 -26.51 -8.40 -0.87
N ILE A 66 -27.65 -7.85 -0.48
CA ILE A 66 -27.80 -7.04 0.74
C ILE A 66 -27.25 -7.84 1.92
N GLY A 67 -26.20 -7.30 2.58
CA GLY A 67 -25.60 -7.95 3.76
C GLY A 67 -24.35 -8.79 3.49
N PHE A 68 -23.95 -9.04 2.24
CA PHE A 68 -22.76 -9.85 1.92
C PHE A 68 -21.51 -9.39 2.68
N GLY A 69 -21.19 -8.10 2.62
CA GLY A 69 -20.02 -7.55 3.32
C GLY A 69 -20.06 -7.78 4.82
N ARG A 70 -21.24 -7.55 5.45
CA ARG A 70 -21.44 -7.77 6.89
C ARG A 70 -21.26 -9.24 7.27
N ASP A 71 -21.80 -10.16 6.48
CA ASP A 71 -21.77 -11.58 6.78
C ASP A 71 -20.35 -12.14 6.55
N LEU A 72 -19.65 -11.67 5.51
CA LEU A 72 -18.26 -12.00 5.27
C LEU A 72 -17.37 -11.54 6.44
N ALA A 73 -17.51 -10.29 6.88
CA ALA A 73 -16.77 -9.79 8.05
C ALA A 73 -17.08 -10.59 9.32
N SER A 74 -18.35 -10.93 9.56
CA SER A 74 -18.75 -11.75 10.71
C SER A 74 -18.10 -13.13 10.68
N SER A 75 -17.98 -13.73 9.50
CA SER A 75 -17.39 -15.06 9.30
C SER A 75 -15.89 -15.08 9.61
N MET A 76 -15.19 -13.94 9.43
CA MET A 76 -13.75 -13.86 9.72
C MET A 76 -13.43 -14.07 11.21
N ALA A 77 -14.37 -13.78 12.12
CA ALA A 77 -14.20 -14.06 13.54
C ALA A 77 -13.95 -15.57 13.85
N ASN A 78 -14.37 -16.44 12.96
CA ASN A 78 -14.21 -17.88 13.09
C ASN A 78 -12.93 -18.44 12.42
N LEU A 79 -12.05 -17.55 11.93
CA LEU A 79 -10.84 -17.89 11.17
C LEU A 79 -9.56 -17.46 11.92
N PRO A 80 -9.25 -18.05 13.08
CA PRO A 80 -8.15 -17.59 13.95
C PRO A 80 -6.76 -17.80 13.36
N MET A 81 -6.63 -18.63 12.32
CA MET A 81 -5.35 -18.91 11.63
C MET A 81 -5.18 -18.13 10.35
N LEU A 82 -6.16 -17.27 9.99
CA LEU A 82 -6.12 -16.48 8.76
C LEU A 82 -4.93 -15.50 8.79
N ARG A 83 -4.06 -15.62 7.79
CA ARG A 83 -2.89 -14.74 7.59
C ARG A 83 -3.09 -13.78 6.43
N GLU A 84 -3.86 -14.18 5.43
CA GLU A 84 -4.11 -13.36 4.26
C GLU A 84 -5.61 -13.31 3.96
N PHE A 85 -6.11 -12.09 3.83
CA PHE A 85 -7.45 -11.81 3.32
C PHE A 85 -7.38 -10.82 2.17
N SER A 86 -7.92 -11.22 1.03
CA SER A 86 -8.00 -10.39 -0.16
C SER A 86 -9.43 -10.38 -0.69
N ALA A 87 -10.01 -9.19 -0.82
CA ALA A 87 -11.33 -8.99 -1.41
C ALA A 87 -11.27 -7.74 -2.29
N VAL A 88 -10.85 -7.91 -3.54
CA VAL A 88 -10.60 -6.81 -4.47
C VAL A 88 -11.81 -6.63 -5.39
N GLY A 89 -12.35 -5.41 -5.51
CA GLY A 89 -13.45 -5.09 -6.43
C GLY A 89 -14.75 -5.84 -6.13
N THR A 90 -15.01 -6.13 -4.86
CA THR A 90 -16.16 -6.96 -4.43
C THR A 90 -17.32 -6.15 -3.87
N ASN A 91 -17.26 -4.81 -3.96
CA ASN A 91 -18.31 -3.88 -3.51
C ASN A 91 -18.75 -4.13 -2.05
N LEU A 92 -17.79 -4.38 -1.15
CA LEU A 92 -18.06 -4.69 0.27
C LEU A 92 -18.70 -3.50 1.03
N GLY A 93 -18.29 -2.27 0.71
CA GLY A 93 -18.85 -1.03 1.23
C GLY A 93 -18.77 -0.85 2.74
N LYS A 94 -19.52 0.13 3.22
CA LYS A 94 -19.65 0.48 4.65
C LYS A 94 -20.04 -0.72 5.52
N ALA A 95 -20.95 -1.58 5.04
CA ALA A 95 -21.45 -2.72 5.82
C ALA A 95 -20.35 -3.70 6.24
N PHE A 96 -19.36 -3.92 5.37
CA PHE A 96 -18.20 -4.73 5.70
C PHE A 96 -17.34 -4.06 6.78
N ILE A 97 -16.89 -2.83 6.53
CA ILE A 97 -15.93 -2.18 7.42
C ILE A 97 -16.50 -1.94 8.82
N THR A 98 -17.78 -1.56 8.92
CA THR A 98 -18.46 -1.41 10.20
C THR A 98 -18.48 -2.73 10.98
N ARG A 99 -18.80 -3.83 10.32
CA ARG A 99 -18.80 -5.14 10.99
C ARG A 99 -17.39 -5.66 11.27
N PHE A 100 -16.46 -5.42 10.33
CA PHE A 100 -15.07 -5.83 10.48
C PHE A 100 -14.38 -5.13 11.67
N ALA A 101 -14.69 -3.86 11.93
CA ALA A 101 -14.19 -3.14 13.10
C ALA A 101 -14.46 -3.88 14.42
N HIS A 102 -15.62 -4.55 14.53
CA HIS A 102 -15.99 -5.32 15.73
C HIS A 102 -15.32 -6.70 15.82
N VAL A 103 -14.82 -7.25 14.72
CA VAL A 103 -14.23 -8.59 14.69
C VAL A 103 -12.73 -8.60 14.41
N ALA A 104 -12.15 -7.47 14.07
CA ALA A 104 -10.74 -7.35 13.70
C ALA A 104 -9.78 -7.90 14.77
N TYR A 105 -10.14 -7.74 16.05
CA TYR A 105 -9.37 -8.27 17.17
C TYR A 105 -9.30 -9.82 17.18
N SER A 106 -10.22 -10.50 16.50
CA SER A 106 -10.28 -11.97 16.46
C SER A 106 -9.28 -12.56 15.46
N VAL A 107 -8.91 -11.81 14.41
CA VAL A 107 -7.99 -12.26 13.35
C VAL A 107 -6.55 -11.89 13.69
N ARG A 108 -6.08 -12.37 14.85
CA ARG A 108 -4.78 -11.98 15.43
C ARG A 108 -3.56 -12.31 14.56
N LYS A 109 -3.68 -13.26 13.63
CA LYS A 109 -2.60 -13.71 12.74
C LYS A 109 -2.66 -13.10 11.35
N LEU A 110 -3.60 -12.17 11.10
CA LEU A 110 -3.75 -11.54 9.80
C LEU A 110 -2.55 -10.65 9.51
N GLU A 111 -1.77 -11.00 8.50
CA GLU A 111 -0.56 -10.31 8.07
C GLU A 111 -0.80 -9.49 6.81
N ILE A 112 -1.68 -9.95 5.92
CA ILE A 112 -1.97 -9.33 4.63
C ILE A 112 -3.46 -9.05 4.53
N LEU A 113 -3.82 -7.77 4.38
CA LEU A 113 -5.19 -7.31 4.19
C LEU A 113 -5.28 -6.47 2.92
N LYS A 114 -5.96 -7.01 1.89
CA LYS A 114 -6.18 -6.34 0.60
C LYS A 114 -7.67 -6.13 0.39
N LEU A 115 -8.08 -4.88 0.41
CA LEU A 115 -9.48 -4.45 0.31
C LEU A 115 -9.69 -3.40 -0.80
N SER A 116 -8.84 -3.39 -1.82
CA SER A 116 -8.91 -2.39 -2.88
C SER A 116 -10.22 -2.44 -3.67
N ALA A 117 -10.67 -1.28 -4.16
CA ALA A 117 -11.87 -1.09 -4.98
C ALA A 117 -13.19 -1.57 -4.31
N ASN A 118 -13.43 -1.17 -3.06
CA ASN A 118 -14.59 -1.62 -2.29
C ASN A 118 -15.49 -0.50 -1.72
N LYS A 119 -15.22 0.77 -2.00
CA LYS A 119 -16.02 1.91 -1.52
C LYS A 119 -16.19 1.96 0.01
N MET A 120 -15.07 1.86 0.73
CA MET A 120 -15.12 1.65 2.18
C MET A 120 -15.28 2.90 3.03
N ALA A 121 -15.05 4.09 2.49
CA ALA A 121 -15.02 5.34 3.26
C ALA A 121 -16.02 6.38 2.73
N GLU A 122 -17.25 5.96 2.42
CA GLU A 122 -18.28 6.81 1.83
C GLU A 122 -18.81 7.90 2.79
N ASP A 123 -18.72 7.68 4.11
CA ASP A 123 -19.21 8.62 5.12
C ASP A 123 -18.36 8.58 6.42
N ASN A 124 -18.73 9.45 7.37
CA ASN A 124 -18.00 9.58 8.63
C ASN A 124 -18.03 8.31 9.49
N ASP A 125 -19.14 7.59 9.53
CA ASP A 125 -19.26 6.35 10.32
C ASP A 125 -18.37 5.26 9.72
N ALA A 126 -18.26 5.20 8.39
CA ALA A 126 -17.38 4.28 7.70
C ALA A 126 -15.90 4.61 7.97
N CYS A 127 -15.55 5.91 8.01
CA CYS A 127 -14.20 6.36 8.38
C CYS A 127 -13.88 6.00 9.84
N GLU A 128 -14.80 6.20 10.77
CA GLU A 128 -14.61 5.80 12.17
C GLU A 128 -14.47 4.28 12.31
N ALA A 129 -15.29 3.53 11.61
CA ALA A 129 -15.19 2.08 11.58
C ALA A 129 -13.84 1.61 11.01
N LEU A 130 -13.33 2.28 9.96
CA LEU A 130 -12.02 1.99 9.38
C LEU A 130 -10.89 2.26 10.39
N MET A 131 -10.93 3.40 11.10
CA MET A 131 -9.99 3.70 12.18
C MET A 131 -10.00 2.61 13.24
N ASN A 132 -11.19 2.22 13.73
CA ASN A 132 -11.34 1.21 14.76
C ASN A 132 -10.89 -0.18 14.28
N ALA A 133 -11.14 -0.52 13.01
CA ALA A 133 -10.65 -1.77 12.42
C ALA A 133 -9.11 -1.82 12.43
N ILE A 134 -8.46 -0.77 11.92
CA ILE A 134 -6.98 -0.70 11.84
C ILE A 134 -6.36 -0.71 13.23
N GLU A 135 -6.91 0.02 14.19
CA GLU A 135 -6.46 -0.01 15.58
C GLU A 135 -6.44 -1.43 16.15
N ASN A 136 -7.39 -2.28 15.77
CA ASN A 136 -7.53 -3.65 16.29
C ASN A 136 -6.69 -4.70 15.56
N LEU A 137 -6.11 -4.38 14.40
CA LEU A 137 -5.24 -5.28 13.63
C LEU A 137 -3.85 -5.36 14.25
N GLN A 138 -3.50 -6.49 14.89
CA GLN A 138 -2.25 -6.62 15.64
C GLN A 138 -1.04 -7.00 14.76
N SER A 139 -1.22 -7.87 13.78
CA SER A 139 -0.14 -8.50 13.02
C SER A 139 -0.06 -8.06 11.56
N VAL A 140 -0.94 -7.14 11.10
CA VAL A 140 -0.96 -6.72 9.70
C VAL A 140 0.33 -6.00 9.34
N LYS A 141 0.96 -6.47 8.27
CA LYS A 141 2.19 -5.97 7.65
C LYS A 141 1.92 -5.33 6.29
N VAL A 142 0.93 -5.83 5.56
CA VAL A 142 0.54 -5.34 4.24
C VAL A 142 -0.91 -4.90 4.29
N LEU A 143 -1.14 -3.62 4.01
CA LEU A 143 -2.47 -3.01 3.96
C LEU A 143 -2.68 -2.34 2.60
N ASP A 144 -3.62 -2.88 1.82
CA ASP A 144 -4.04 -2.30 0.55
C ASP A 144 -5.49 -1.83 0.65
N LEU A 145 -5.66 -0.53 0.64
CA LEU A 145 -6.95 0.17 0.69
C LEU A 145 -7.19 1.02 -0.56
N SER A 146 -6.41 0.82 -1.63
CA SER A 146 -6.51 1.63 -2.85
C SER A 146 -7.90 1.60 -3.47
N GLN A 147 -8.29 2.69 -4.17
CA GLN A 147 -9.57 2.79 -4.88
C GLN A 147 -10.80 2.62 -3.96
N ASN A 148 -10.76 3.16 -2.76
CA ASN A 148 -11.86 3.06 -1.78
C ASN A 148 -12.60 4.38 -1.50
N TYR A 149 -12.28 5.43 -2.27
CA TYR A 149 -12.81 6.78 -2.04
C TYR A 149 -12.52 7.30 -0.63
N LEU A 150 -11.30 7.01 -0.13
CA LEU A 150 -10.90 7.41 1.23
C LEU A 150 -10.99 8.93 1.44
N GLY A 151 -10.57 9.69 0.44
CA GLY A 151 -10.46 11.13 0.56
C GLY A 151 -9.60 11.54 1.75
N GLU A 152 -9.63 12.81 2.09
CA GLU A 152 -8.93 13.38 3.25
C GLU A 152 -9.34 12.69 4.57
N ARG A 153 -10.66 12.49 4.77
CA ARG A 153 -11.20 11.96 6.03
C ARG A 153 -10.86 10.48 6.23
N GLY A 154 -10.96 9.68 5.18
CA GLY A 154 -10.63 8.26 5.23
C GLY A 154 -9.15 8.04 5.53
N VAL A 155 -8.25 8.77 4.85
CA VAL A 155 -6.81 8.67 5.14
C VAL A 155 -6.45 9.16 6.53
N ARG A 156 -7.09 10.23 7.01
CA ARG A 156 -6.93 10.67 8.40
C ARG A 156 -7.32 9.55 9.38
N ALA A 157 -8.45 8.89 9.15
CA ALA A 157 -8.89 7.75 9.97
C ALA A 157 -7.89 6.58 9.92
N VAL A 158 -7.34 6.27 8.74
CA VAL A 158 -6.27 5.27 8.58
C VAL A 158 -5.07 5.63 9.44
N CYS A 159 -4.55 6.85 9.32
CA CYS A 159 -3.38 7.32 10.07
C CYS A 159 -3.63 7.33 11.58
N GLU A 160 -4.78 7.79 12.03
CA GLU A 160 -5.16 7.79 13.45
C GLU A 160 -5.26 6.36 13.99
N GLY A 161 -5.86 5.44 13.24
CA GLY A 161 -5.94 4.02 13.58
C GLY A 161 -4.55 3.40 13.73
N MET A 162 -3.62 3.70 12.80
CA MET A 162 -2.23 3.24 12.87
C MET A 162 -1.49 3.83 14.07
N ILE A 163 -1.65 5.12 14.36
CA ILE A 163 -1.06 5.76 15.55
C ILE A 163 -1.60 5.12 16.84
N LYS A 164 -2.92 4.93 16.96
CA LYS A 164 -3.54 4.28 18.12
C LYS A 164 -3.05 2.85 18.27
N ARG A 165 -2.99 2.09 17.17
CA ARG A 165 -2.45 0.73 17.12
C ARG A 165 -1.05 0.65 17.70
N ARG A 166 -0.13 1.52 17.27
CA ARG A 166 1.27 1.54 17.72
C ARG A 166 1.43 2.01 19.18
N ARG A 167 0.51 2.81 19.68
CA ARG A 167 0.48 3.28 21.09
C ARG A 167 -0.13 2.26 22.05
N ARG A 168 -0.71 1.18 21.57
CA ARG A 168 -1.26 0.13 22.45
C ARG A 168 -0.20 -0.40 23.39
N PRO A 169 -0.57 -0.70 24.65
CA PRO A 169 0.33 -1.36 25.58
C PRO A 169 0.77 -2.72 25.05
N ILE A 170 1.88 -3.19 25.56
CA ILE A 170 2.38 -4.55 25.32
C ILE A 170 1.29 -5.54 25.74
N ASP A 171 0.98 -6.51 24.88
CA ASP A 171 0.00 -7.54 25.20
C ASP A 171 0.50 -8.50 26.31
N GLN A 172 -0.37 -9.37 26.77
CA GLN A 172 -0.06 -10.37 27.79
C GLN A 172 1.08 -11.34 27.39
N PHE A 173 1.51 -11.34 26.12
CA PHE A 173 2.61 -12.15 25.60
C PHE A 173 3.89 -11.34 25.39
N GLY A 174 3.95 -10.08 25.84
CA GLY A 174 5.10 -9.22 25.69
C GLY A 174 5.27 -8.60 24.30
N LYS A 175 4.23 -8.63 23.44
CA LYS A 175 4.29 -8.13 22.07
C LYS A 175 3.58 -6.79 21.91
N ARG A 176 4.21 -5.90 21.14
CA ARG A 176 3.55 -4.71 20.56
C ARG A 176 3.16 -5.01 19.13
N PRO A 177 2.12 -4.35 18.60
CA PRO A 177 1.82 -4.40 17.17
C PRO A 177 3.07 -4.00 16.36
N GLU A 178 3.42 -4.82 15.36
CA GLU A 178 4.55 -4.56 14.47
C GLU A 178 4.22 -3.36 13.55
N ALA A 179 5.25 -2.66 13.09
CA ALA A 179 5.11 -1.63 12.07
C ALA A 179 4.53 -2.23 10.78
N LEU A 180 3.72 -1.46 10.08
CA LEU A 180 3.29 -1.82 8.74
C LEU A 180 4.50 -1.78 7.81
N LYS A 181 4.57 -2.72 6.89
CA LYS A 181 5.64 -2.80 5.88
C LYS A 181 5.21 -2.14 4.56
N VAL A 182 3.98 -2.42 4.15
CA VAL A 182 3.42 -1.95 2.88
C VAL A 182 2.09 -1.25 3.14
N LEU A 183 1.96 -0.03 2.65
CA LEU A 183 0.71 0.73 2.60
C LEU A 183 0.42 1.14 1.16
N ASN A 184 -0.72 0.73 0.65
CA ASN A 184 -1.26 1.20 -0.63
C ASN A 184 -2.59 1.93 -0.39
N ILE A 185 -2.62 3.22 -0.72
CA ILE A 185 -3.80 4.10 -0.69
C ILE A 185 -3.88 4.90 -2.00
N SER A 186 -3.47 4.27 -3.10
CA SER A 186 -3.53 4.90 -4.42
C SER A 186 -4.97 5.06 -4.92
N HIS A 187 -5.20 6.04 -5.79
CA HIS A 187 -6.51 6.34 -6.37
C HIS A 187 -7.62 6.64 -5.34
N ASP A 188 -7.30 7.38 -4.30
CA ASP A 188 -8.23 7.66 -3.20
C ASP A 188 -8.56 9.15 -3.01
N SER A 189 -8.04 10.02 -3.89
CA SER A 189 -8.31 11.48 -3.88
C SER A 189 -7.98 12.15 -2.54
N ILE A 190 -6.84 11.78 -1.93
CA ILE A 190 -6.50 12.23 -0.57
C ILE A 190 -6.06 13.68 -0.47
N GLY A 191 -5.54 14.26 -1.58
CA GLY A 191 -5.06 15.63 -1.65
C GLY A 191 -3.96 15.96 -0.64
N ASN A 192 -3.68 17.26 -0.47
CA ASN A 192 -2.68 17.71 0.49
C ASN A 192 -3.04 17.39 1.94
N ASN A 193 -4.32 17.46 2.30
CA ASN A 193 -4.74 17.21 3.69
C ASN A 193 -4.55 15.75 4.10
N GLY A 194 -4.77 14.80 3.18
CA GLY A 194 -4.41 13.40 3.41
C GLY A 194 -2.90 13.20 3.51
N ALA A 195 -2.12 13.89 2.69
CA ALA A 195 -0.67 13.88 2.79
C ALA A 195 -0.17 14.45 4.14
N PHE A 196 -0.81 15.50 4.69
CA PHE A 196 -0.50 16.01 6.04
C PHE A 196 -0.84 15.00 7.13
N ALA A 197 -1.92 14.24 6.99
CA ALA A 197 -2.25 13.17 7.94
C ALA A 197 -1.19 12.05 7.93
N LEU A 198 -0.74 11.63 6.74
CA LEU A 198 0.38 10.69 6.59
C LEU A 198 1.67 11.23 7.19
N ALA A 199 2.00 12.50 6.93
CA ALA A 199 3.17 13.15 7.50
C ALA A 199 3.12 13.16 9.03
N SER A 200 1.95 13.39 9.62
CA SER A 200 1.76 13.33 11.08
C SER A 200 1.99 11.92 11.63
N MET A 201 1.57 10.90 10.91
CA MET A 201 1.84 9.49 11.26
C MET A 201 3.33 9.18 11.21
N PHE A 202 4.04 9.57 10.13
CA PHE A 202 5.49 9.36 10.01
C PHE A 202 6.29 10.13 11.07
N LYS A 203 5.86 11.34 11.45
CA LYS A 203 6.48 12.08 12.58
C LYS A 203 6.30 11.33 13.91
N ALA A 204 5.16 10.67 14.12
CA ALA A 204 4.90 9.90 15.34
C ALA A 204 5.65 8.55 15.33
N PHE A 205 5.74 7.90 14.18
CA PHE A 205 6.35 6.58 13.99
C PHE A 205 7.15 6.55 12.68
N PRO A 206 8.42 6.97 12.68
CA PRO A 206 9.26 7.03 11.48
C PRO A 206 9.54 5.64 10.85
N ASP A 207 9.43 4.57 11.63
CA ASP A 207 9.60 3.18 11.20
C ASP A 207 8.36 2.58 10.54
N GLU A 208 7.22 3.30 10.55
CA GLU A 208 6.01 2.84 9.88
C GLU A 208 6.20 2.83 8.36
N VAL A 209 5.58 1.86 7.68
CA VAL A 209 5.67 1.65 6.23
C VAL A 209 7.13 1.51 5.75
N SER A 210 7.79 0.45 6.23
CA SER A 210 9.23 0.26 6.04
C SER A 210 9.65 -0.27 4.67
N GLU A 211 8.73 -0.87 3.88
CA GLU A 211 9.05 -1.50 2.59
C GLU A 211 8.45 -0.75 1.39
N LYS A 212 7.14 -0.41 1.40
CA LYS A 212 6.50 0.26 0.27
C LYS A 212 5.40 1.22 0.72
N LEU A 213 5.46 2.45 0.21
CA LEU A 213 4.37 3.44 0.26
C LEU A 213 3.89 3.73 -1.17
N ASP A 214 2.61 3.49 -1.44
CA ASP A 214 1.97 3.83 -2.69
C ASP A 214 0.87 4.87 -2.43
N VAL A 215 1.13 6.10 -2.85
CA VAL A 215 0.22 7.26 -2.78
C VAL A 215 -0.07 7.81 -4.18
N SER A 216 0.07 6.98 -5.20
CA SER A 216 -0.14 7.38 -6.59
C SER A 216 -1.59 7.78 -6.87
N PHE A 217 -1.83 8.64 -7.87
CA PHE A 217 -3.17 9.06 -8.32
C PHE A 217 -4.03 9.69 -7.20
N ASN A 218 -3.48 10.60 -6.42
CA ASN A 218 -4.16 11.12 -5.24
C ASN A 218 -4.35 12.64 -5.23
N GLY A 219 -3.89 13.36 -6.25
CA GLY A 219 -4.01 14.82 -6.29
C GLY A 219 -3.19 15.49 -5.18
N ILE A 220 -2.04 14.94 -4.84
CA ILE A 220 -1.09 15.55 -3.90
C ILE A 220 -0.32 16.63 -4.65
N PHE A 221 -0.34 17.85 -4.11
CA PHE A 221 0.40 19.01 -4.63
C PHE A 221 1.71 19.23 -3.87
N GLU A 222 2.44 20.27 -4.24
CA GLU A 222 3.75 20.61 -3.68
C GLU A 222 3.79 20.63 -2.14
N GLN A 223 2.78 21.24 -1.50
CA GLN A 223 2.74 21.36 -0.04
C GLN A 223 2.59 20.00 0.64
N GLY A 224 1.73 19.12 0.08
CA GLY A 224 1.53 17.76 0.59
C GLY A 224 2.79 16.91 0.45
N ALA A 225 3.43 16.96 -0.73
CA ALA A 225 4.68 16.26 -1.00
C ALA A 225 5.83 16.76 -0.09
N THR A 226 5.93 18.08 0.11
CA THR A 226 6.89 18.70 1.03
C THR A 226 6.71 18.19 2.45
N ALA A 227 5.48 18.21 2.97
CA ALA A 227 5.20 17.75 4.33
C ALA A 227 5.51 16.24 4.54
N LEU A 228 5.21 15.41 3.52
CA LEU A 228 5.59 14.00 3.53
C LEU A 228 7.11 13.82 3.52
N ALA A 229 7.81 14.52 2.64
CA ALA A 229 9.26 14.48 2.56
C ALA A 229 9.90 14.90 3.89
N GLU A 230 9.49 16.01 4.47
CA GLU A 230 9.98 16.47 5.78
C GLU A 230 9.77 15.42 6.87
N ALA A 231 8.59 14.81 6.92
CA ALA A 231 8.26 13.81 7.94
C ALA A 231 9.07 12.52 7.77
N MET A 232 9.31 12.09 6.53
CA MET A 232 10.10 10.88 6.24
C MET A 232 11.62 11.11 6.39
N CYS A 233 12.09 12.34 6.15
CA CYS A 233 13.51 12.71 6.24
C CYS A 233 13.91 13.23 7.61
N SER A 234 12.96 13.62 8.48
CA SER A 234 13.24 14.10 9.83
C SER A 234 13.78 12.95 10.69
N GLN A 235 15.03 12.57 10.40
CA GLN A 235 15.74 11.58 11.20
C GLN A 235 16.19 12.25 12.49
N THR A 236 15.69 11.77 13.60
CA THR A 236 16.35 12.07 14.87
C THR A 236 17.75 11.47 14.82
N PRO A 237 18.79 12.20 15.26
CA PRO A 237 20.18 11.70 15.30
C PRO A 237 20.29 10.37 16.05
N ASP A 238 19.32 10.07 16.89
CA ASP A 238 19.30 8.92 17.80
C ASP A 238 18.77 7.61 17.18
N MET A 239 18.35 7.61 15.90
CA MET A 239 17.88 6.39 15.23
C MET A 239 18.67 6.09 13.93
N PRO A 240 19.93 5.64 14.04
CA PRO A 240 20.73 5.23 12.87
C PRO A 240 20.10 4.08 12.07
N SER A 241 19.22 3.29 12.73
CA SER A 241 18.51 2.15 12.12
C SER A 241 17.54 2.55 10.99
N LEU A 242 17.06 3.80 10.94
CA LEU A 242 16.18 4.27 9.86
C LEU A 242 16.92 4.41 8.52
N ARG A 243 18.24 4.56 8.52
CA ARG A 243 19.07 4.52 7.28
C ARG A 243 19.14 3.15 6.62
N THR A 244 18.68 2.10 7.31
CA THR A 244 18.67 0.73 6.77
C THR A 244 17.41 0.41 5.97
N PHE A 245 16.37 1.24 6.06
CA PHE A 245 15.17 1.04 5.26
C PHE A 245 15.46 1.33 3.79
N ARG A 246 14.97 0.47 2.93
CA ARG A 246 15.03 0.61 1.47
C ARG A 246 13.61 0.59 0.94
N ARG A 247 12.92 1.74 1.12
CA ARG A 247 11.53 1.90 0.73
C ARG A 247 11.36 2.00 -0.78
N ASP A 248 10.28 1.43 -1.27
CA ASP A 248 9.73 1.76 -2.58
C ASP A 248 8.69 2.85 -2.40
N LEU A 249 8.90 4.01 -3.03
CA LEU A 249 8.02 5.17 -2.94
C LEU A 249 7.35 5.41 -4.30
N ASP A 250 6.04 5.29 -4.35
CA ASP A 250 5.25 5.54 -5.56
C ASP A 250 4.38 6.78 -5.38
N PHE A 251 4.78 7.86 -6.04
CA PHE A 251 4.08 9.15 -6.08
C PHE A 251 3.51 9.47 -7.45
N ARG A 252 3.52 8.56 -8.40
CA ARG A 252 3.11 8.84 -9.79
C ARG A 252 1.71 9.45 -9.88
N CYS A 253 1.49 10.24 -10.94
CA CYS A 253 0.19 10.85 -11.24
C CYS A 253 -0.37 11.66 -10.05
N ASN A 254 0.47 12.54 -9.52
CA ASN A 254 0.12 13.59 -8.59
C ASN A 254 0.47 14.97 -9.23
N SER A 255 0.50 16.01 -8.46
CA SER A 255 0.88 17.38 -8.93
C SER A 255 1.98 17.94 -8.06
N ILE A 256 3.04 17.15 -7.84
CA ILE A 256 4.11 17.40 -6.88
C ILE A 256 4.91 18.66 -7.25
N GLY A 257 5.06 18.96 -8.54
CA GLY A 257 5.82 20.09 -9.02
C GLY A 257 7.31 20.03 -8.69
N PHE A 258 8.03 21.11 -8.99
CA PHE A 258 9.47 21.13 -8.77
C PHE A 258 9.84 21.25 -7.28
N GLU A 259 9.07 22.04 -6.50
CA GLU A 259 9.34 22.25 -5.07
C GLU A 259 9.18 20.94 -4.27
N GLY A 260 8.09 20.21 -4.50
CA GLY A 260 7.89 18.92 -3.90
C GLY A 260 8.97 17.91 -4.29
N ALA A 261 9.41 17.90 -5.56
CA ALA A 261 10.51 17.07 -6.02
C ALA A 261 11.83 17.43 -5.32
N CYS A 262 12.11 18.73 -5.12
CA CYS A 262 13.29 19.19 -4.37
C CYS A 262 13.31 18.68 -2.92
N MET A 263 12.14 18.61 -2.29
CA MET A 263 12.03 18.07 -0.93
C MET A 263 12.14 16.56 -0.90
N LEU A 264 11.51 15.86 -1.85
CA LEU A 264 11.63 14.40 -1.99
C LEU A 264 13.05 13.94 -2.33
N ALA A 265 13.85 14.77 -3.00
CA ALA A 265 15.27 14.51 -3.26
C ALA A 265 16.06 14.25 -1.96
N LYS A 266 15.69 14.88 -0.86
CA LYS A 266 16.33 14.67 0.45
C LYS A 266 16.01 13.28 1.06
N CYS A 267 14.92 12.64 0.58
CA CYS A 267 14.49 11.32 1.08
C CYS A 267 15.11 10.15 0.32
N LEU A 268 15.97 10.40 -0.66
CA LEU A 268 16.59 9.35 -1.46
C LEU A 268 17.48 8.42 -0.63
N ASP A 269 18.08 8.93 0.45
CA ASP A 269 18.80 8.09 1.42
C ASP A 269 17.81 7.21 2.19
N GLY A 270 17.77 5.92 1.92
CA GLY A 270 16.79 4.99 2.46
C GLY A 270 15.64 4.67 1.50
N THR A 271 15.74 5.14 0.25
CA THR A 271 14.83 4.77 -0.83
C THR A 271 15.54 3.80 -1.78
N ARG A 272 14.86 2.72 -2.16
CA ARG A 272 15.32 1.76 -3.17
C ARG A 272 14.75 2.10 -4.55
N SER A 273 13.46 2.41 -4.60
CA SER A 273 12.74 2.78 -5.82
C SER A 273 11.95 4.05 -5.61
N MET A 274 12.11 5.03 -6.51
CA MET A 274 11.36 6.28 -6.50
C MET A 274 10.61 6.43 -7.83
N ASN A 275 9.29 6.42 -7.77
CA ASN A 275 8.45 6.70 -8.93
C ASN A 275 7.79 8.08 -8.78
N LEU A 276 8.22 9.01 -9.65
CA LEU A 276 7.71 10.37 -9.76
C LEU A 276 7.04 10.64 -11.12
N SER A 277 6.67 9.59 -11.86
CA SER A 277 6.10 9.78 -13.19
C SER A 277 4.82 10.62 -13.16
N ASN A 278 4.63 11.49 -14.17
CA ASN A 278 3.47 12.37 -14.33
C ASN A 278 3.23 13.29 -13.12
N ASN A 279 4.24 14.10 -12.76
CA ASN A 279 4.20 15.01 -11.61
C ASN A 279 4.59 16.47 -11.93
N ALA A 280 4.86 16.80 -13.17
CA ALA A 280 5.27 18.14 -13.62
C ALA A 280 6.51 18.67 -12.87
N ILE A 281 7.49 17.82 -12.56
CA ILE A 281 8.70 18.20 -11.81
C ILE A 281 9.64 19.12 -12.60
N LYS A 282 9.59 19.07 -13.95
CA LYS A 282 10.38 19.87 -14.88
C LYS A 282 11.90 19.74 -14.68
N ASP A 283 12.67 20.52 -15.42
CA ASP A 283 14.14 20.49 -15.35
C ASP A 283 14.67 20.88 -13.97
N ALA A 284 14.03 21.83 -13.30
CA ALA A 284 14.45 22.29 -11.99
C ALA A 284 14.34 21.20 -10.91
N GLY A 285 13.24 20.43 -10.93
CA GLY A 285 13.06 19.29 -10.02
C GLY A 285 14.04 18.16 -10.32
N LEU A 286 14.24 17.81 -11.62
CA LEU A 286 15.19 16.78 -12.01
C LEU A 286 16.62 17.16 -11.64
N LYS A 287 17.00 18.43 -11.82
CA LYS A 287 18.32 18.93 -11.39
C LYS A 287 18.60 18.65 -9.92
N MET A 288 17.63 18.91 -9.05
CA MET A 288 17.80 18.68 -7.62
C MET A 288 17.85 17.17 -7.28
N LEU A 289 16.99 16.37 -7.92
CA LEU A 289 17.01 14.92 -7.79
C LEU A 289 18.34 14.34 -8.27
N ALA A 290 18.84 14.75 -9.44
CA ALA A 290 20.12 14.30 -9.99
C ALA A 290 21.29 14.67 -9.06
N LYS A 291 21.28 15.87 -8.48
CA LYS A 291 22.30 16.29 -7.50
C LYS A 291 22.37 15.35 -6.30
N HIS A 292 21.25 14.92 -5.77
CA HIS A 292 21.20 13.98 -4.64
C HIS A 292 21.48 12.52 -5.09
N LEU A 293 21.00 12.13 -6.26
CA LEU A 293 21.28 10.81 -6.83
C LEU A 293 22.78 10.61 -7.10
N LYS A 294 23.52 11.67 -7.46
CA LYS A 294 24.95 11.61 -7.81
C LYS A 294 25.80 10.91 -6.72
N THR A 295 25.49 11.18 -5.46
CA THR A 295 26.19 10.60 -4.30
C THR A 295 25.38 9.54 -3.56
N ASN A 296 24.18 9.23 -4.04
CA ASN A 296 23.30 8.24 -3.44
C ASN A 296 23.75 6.81 -3.79
N PHE A 297 23.69 5.92 -2.82
CA PHE A 297 24.08 4.50 -2.95
C PHE A 297 22.94 3.53 -2.57
N THR A 298 21.69 4.00 -2.57
CA THR A 298 20.52 3.21 -2.16
C THR A 298 19.49 3.06 -3.26
N VAL A 299 19.28 4.10 -4.09
CA VAL A 299 18.30 4.08 -5.18
C VAL A 299 18.82 3.25 -6.34
N THR A 300 18.04 2.24 -6.71
CA THR A 300 18.32 1.36 -7.86
C THR A 300 17.35 1.59 -9.02
N HIS A 301 16.15 2.11 -8.77
CA HIS A 301 15.12 2.36 -9.78
C HIS A 301 14.58 3.79 -9.62
N PHE A 302 14.64 4.57 -10.69
CA PHE A 302 14.15 5.94 -10.72
C PHE A 302 13.27 6.17 -11.95
N ASP A 303 12.01 6.51 -11.71
CA ASP A 303 11.03 6.78 -12.78
C ASP A 303 10.61 8.24 -12.76
N ALA A 304 10.97 8.97 -13.82
CA ALA A 304 10.62 10.38 -14.03
C ALA A 304 9.87 10.60 -15.37
N ARG A 305 9.14 9.60 -15.85
CA ARG A 305 8.34 9.69 -17.09
C ARG A 305 7.29 10.79 -17.00
N GLY A 306 7.00 11.45 -18.15
CA GLY A 306 5.87 12.38 -18.26
C GLY A 306 5.98 13.60 -17.33
N ASN A 307 7.16 14.21 -17.19
CA ASN A 307 7.42 15.28 -16.24
C ASN A 307 7.79 16.62 -16.88
N ASP A 308 7.54 16.81 -18.17
CA ASP A 308 7.92 18.03 -18.92
C ASP A 308 9.42 18.34 -18.86
N ILE A 309 10.26 17.31 -18.72
CA ILE A 309 11.72 17.43 -18.69
C ILE A 309 12.23 17.66 -20.10
N THR A 310 13.09 18.66 -20.28
CA THR A 310 13.80 18.95 -21.54
C THR A 310 15.23 18.39 -21.52
N SER A 311 15.96 18.61 -22.62
CA SER A 311 17.36 18.23 -22.69
C SER A 311 18.25 18.93 -21.67
N ASP A 312 17.87 20.15 -21.24
CA ASP A 312 18.61 20.87 -20.18
C ASP A 312 18.48 20.14 -18.82
N GLY A 313 17.30 19.58 -18.51
CA GLY A 313 17.11 18.74 -17.33
C GLY A 313 17.87 17.41 -17.42
N ALA A 314 17.82 16.77 -18.59
CA ALA A 314 18.51 15.51 -18.83
C ALA A 314 20.04 15.61 -18.72
N PHE A 315 20.61 16.76 -19.03
CA PHE A 315 22.04 17.04 -18.84
C PHE A 315 22.50 16.82 -17.39
N TYR A 316 21.72 17.29 -16.40
CA TYR A 316 22.06 17.07 -14.99
C TYR A 316 21.98 15.58 -14.58
N LEU A 317 21.08 14.84 -15.19
CA LEU A 317 20.99 13.40 -14.94
C LEU A 317 22.14 12.65 -15.61
N ALA A 318 22.54 13.06 -16.81
CA ALA A 318 23.73 12.51 -17.48
C ALA A 318 25.01 12.74 -16.64
N ASP A 319 25.20 13.94 -16.10
CA ASP A 319 26.29 14.24 -15.16
C ASP A 319 26.23 13.36 -13.90
N CYS A 320 25.02 13.16 -13.35
CA CYS A 320 24.82 12.25 -12.23
C CYS A 320 25.26 10.80 -12.58
N LEU A 321 24.89 10.31 -13.76
CA LEU A 321 25.18 8.95 -14.20
C LEU A 321 26.67 8.70 -14.39
N SER A 322 27.47 9.70 -14.65
CA SER A 322 28.94 9.54 -14.76
C SER A 322 29.59 9.10 -13.44
N GLU A 323 28.97 9.37 -12.29
CA GLU A 323 29.50 9.07 -10.96
C GLU A 323 28.66 8.05 -10.17
N ASN A 324 27.34 7.97 -10.42
CA ASN A 324 26.46 7.06 -9.70
C ASN A 324 26.62 5.63 -10.22
N SER A 325 26.94 4.70 -9.33
CA SER A 325 27.13 3.28 -9.63
C SER A 325 26.03 2.36 -9.08
N THR A 326 24.95 2.92 -8.54
CA THR A 326 23.85 2.13 -7.90
C THR A 326 22.57 2.10 -8.69
N LEU A 327 22.33 3.09 -9.55
CA LEU A 327 21.14 3.13 -10.41
C LEU A 327 21.23 2.02 -11.46
N LEU A 328 20.21 1.16 -11.48
CA LEU A 328 20.06 0.05 -12.42
C LEU A 328 19.03 0.36 -13.51
N GLU A 329 18.01 1.15 -13.17
CA GLU A 329 16.92 1.50 -14.09
C GLU A 329 16.55 2.97 -13.93
N ILE A 330 16.45 3.65 -15.08
CA ILE A 330 15.96 5.02 -15.19
C ILE A 330 14.95 5.09 -16.33
N SER A 331 13.79 5.63 -16.04
CA SER A 331 12.74 5.85 -17.03
C SER A 331 12.48 7.33 -17.24
N LEU A 332 12.63 7.80 -18.48
CA LEU A 332 12.45 9.20 -18.90
C LEU A 332 11.42 9.35 -20.04
N ASP A 333 10.70 8.29 -20.37
CA ASP A 333 9.74 8.30 -21.49
C ASP A 333 8.70 9.43 -21.32
N SER A 334 8.10 9.85 -22.44
CA SER A 334 7.07 10.88 -22.45
C SER A 334 7.51 12.24 -21.86
N ASN A 335 8.79 12.56 -21.95
CA ASN A 335 9.36 13.89 -21.69
C ASN A 335 9.66 14.62 -23.01
N ARG A 336 10.27 15.82 -22.94
CA ARG A 336 10.57 16.67 -24.10
C ARG A 336 12.06 16.59 -24.47
N LEU A 337 12.60 15.39 -24.48
CA LEU A 337 14.00 15.13 -24.79
C LEU A 337 14.23 15.17 -26.31
N ASP A 338 15.36 15.71 -26.72
CA ASP A 338 15.83 15.70 -28.10
C ASP A 338 17.08 14.82 -28.29
N ASN A 339 17.63 14.84 -29.49
CA ASN A 339 18.84 14.06 -29.79
C ASN A 339 20.05 14.43 -28.93
N ARG A 340 20.14 15.70 -28.48
CA ARG A 340 21.23 16.16 -27.61
C ARG A 340 21.20 15.42 -26.27
N ALA A 341 20.01 15.33 -25.65
CA ALA A 341 19.85 14.58 -24.41
C ALA A 341 20.28 13.10 -24.55
N ALA A 342 19.94 12.48 -25.68
CA ALA A 342 20.30 11.09 -25.95
C ALA A 342 21.83 10.94 -26.08
N ILE A 343 22.50 11.88 -26.72
CA ILE A 343 23.97 11.87 -26.85
C ILE A 343 24.63 12.07 -25.47
N ASP A 344 24.21 13.10 -24.72
CA ASP A 344 24.76 13.40 -23.40
C ASP A 344 24.62 12.21 -22.44
N LEU A 345 23.45 11.56 -22.43
CA LEU A 345 23.21 10.36 -21.63
C LEU A 345 24.11 9.18 -22.06
N ALA A 346 24.25 8.93 -23.37
CA ALA A 346 25.06 7.83 -23.88
C ALA A 346 26.55 8.04 -23.59
N GLU A 347 27.07 9.25 -23.75
CA GLU A 347 28.47 9.58 -23.47
C GLU A 347 28.80 9.40 -21.99
N ASN A 348 27.94 9.87 -21.10
CA ASN A 348 28.17 9.73 -19.64
C ASN A 348 27.99 8.29 -19.17
N LEU A 349 27.05 7.51 -19.73
CA LEU A 349 26.90 6.08 -19.44
C LEU A 349 28.12 5.28 -19.94
N SER A 350 28.76 5.68 -21.04
CA SER A 350 29.96 4.99 -21.54
C SER A 350 31.15 5.11 -20.59
N SER A 351 31.21 6.14 -19.77
CA SER A 351 32.25 6.39 -18.75
C SER A 351 31.89 5.81 -17.38
N ASN A 352 30.63 5.41 -17.16
CA ASN A 352 30.18 4.76 -15.92
C ASN A 352 30.80 3.35 -15.81
N ARG A 353 31.30 2.99 -14.63
CA ARG A 353 31.93 1.69 -14.35
C ARG A 353 31.15 0.88 -13.32
#